data_fec1d15770e5aaab01fcedab2f118e7b
#
_entry.id   fec1d15770e5aaab01fcedab2f118e7b
#
_cell.length_a   1.000
_cell.length_b   1.000
_cell.length_c   1.000
_cell.angle_alpha   90.00
_cell.angle_beta   90.00
_cell.angle_gamma   90.00
#
_symmetry.space_group_name_H-M   'P 1'
#
loop_
_entity.id
_entity.type
_entity.pdbx_description
1 polymer ?
#
loop_
_entity_poly.entity_id
_entity_poly.type
_entity_poly.pdbx_seq_one_letter_code
_entity_poly.pdbx_strand_id
1 'polypeptide(L)'
;MKVLVANRGEIAIRIMRACREMGLESVAVYSECDRCAPHVTYADEAYAIGASEPKESYLSVDKILEVAESADVWAVHPGYGFLSENGEFAASVRAAGRVFVGPSADAIALMGGKVAAREKAVAAGVPVVPGTGAPVDPAISHDEMIALASTIGYPLLVKAVAGGGGKGMRLVSAMVDI
;
A
#
# COMPACT_ATOMS: atom_id res chain seq x y z
N MET A 1 -7.44 9.20 -23.66
CA MET A 1 -7.89 8.68 -22.33
C MET A 1 -6.90 9.17 -21.30
N LYS A 2 -7.40 9.67 -20.16
CA LYS A 2 -6.57 10.22 -19.08
C LYS A 2 -6.42 9.23 -17.92
N VAL A 3 -5.22 9.19 -17.34
CA VAL A 3 -4.90 8.39 -16.13
C VAL A 3 -4.45 9.34 -15.02
N LEU A 4 -5.20 9.36 -13.90
CA LEU A 4 -4.78 10.08 -12.70
C LEU A 4 -3.75 9.24 -11.95
N VAL A 5 -2.60 9.84 -11.64
CA VAL A 5 -1.55 9.23 -10.83
C VAL A 5 -1.68 9.72 -9.39
N ALA A 6 -2.31 8.92 -8.53
CA ALA A 6 -2.56 9.24 -7.13
C ALA A 6 -1.29 9.00 -6.27
N ASN A 7 -0.19 9.63 -6.67
CA ASN A 7 1.12 9.51 -6.02
C ASN A 7 2.00 10.72 -6.37
N ARG A 8 3.24 10.74 -5.89
CA ARG A 8 4.20 11.84 -6.08
C ARG A 8 5.60 11.32 -6.43
N GLY A 9 6.50 12.25 -6.73
CA GLY A 9 7.93 11.97 -6.87
C GLY A 9 8.25 11.04 -8.05
N GLU A 10 9.24 10.19 -7.86
CA GLU A 10 9.79 9.34 -8.92
C GLU A 10 8.81 8.29 -9.43
N ILE A 11 7.98 7.72 -8.54
CA ILE A 11 6.98 6.73 -8.96
C ILE A 11 5.89 7.36 -9.83
N ALA A 12 5.46 8.58 -9.53
CA ALA A 12 4.51 9.29 -10.38
C ALA A 12 5.10 9.49 -11.78
N ILE A 13 6.35 9.95 -11.90
CA ILE A 13 7.04 10.09 -13.18
C ILE A 13 7.17 8.75 -13.91
N ARG A 14 7.49 7.67 -13.19
CA ARG A 14 7.61 6.32 -13.78
C ARG A 14 6.28 5.87 -14.43
N ILE A 15 5.17 6.12 -13.74
CA ILE A 15 3.82 5.79 -14.25
C ILE A 15 3.47 6.67 -15.46
N MET A 16 3.70 7.98 -15.36
CA MET A 16 3.43 8.94 -16.45
C MET A 16 4.24 8.65 -17.71
N ARG A 17 5.48 8.14 -17.56
CA ARG A 17 6.27 7.65 -18.71
C ARG A 17 5.57 6.48 -19.40
N ALA A 18 5.08 5.51 -18.63
CA ALA A 18 4.33 4.40 -19.20
C ALA A 18 3.04 4.88 -19.89
N CYS A 19 2.32 5.82 -19.29
CA CYS A 19 1.15 6.45 -19.92
C CYS A 19 1.51 7.05 -21.27
N ARG A 20 2.58 7.83 -21.33
CA ARG A 20 3.05 8.46 -22.58
C ARG A 20 3.45 7.44 -23.65
N GLU A 21 4.16 6.38 -23.26
CA GLU A 21 4.52 5.27 -24.16
C GLU A 21 3.30 4.54 -24.72
N MET A 22 2.20 4.51 -23.98
CA MET A 22 0.91 3.93 -24.37
C MET A 22 -0.02 4.91 -25.10
N GLY A 23 0.38 6.16 -25.30
CA GLY A 23 -0.47 7.20 -25.90
C GLY A 23 -1.62 7.66 -24.99
N LEU A 24 -1.45 7.55 -23.66
CA LEU A 24 -2.39 8.00 -22.65
C LEU A 24 -1.92 9.33 -22.04
N GLU A 25 -2.86 10.22 -21.77
CA GLU A 25 -2.62 11.47 -21.04
C GLU A 25 -2.53 11.19 -19.54
N SER A 26 -1.64 11.90 -18.86
CA SER A 26 -1.38 11.76 -17.43
C SER A 26 -1.88 12.97 -16.65
N VAL A 27 -2.57 12.72 -15.54
CA VAL A 27 -3.03 13.73 -14.59
C VAL A 27 -2.28 13.56 -13.28
N ALA A 28 -1.54 14.59 -12.86
CA ALA A 28 -0.87 14.64 -11.57
C ALA A 28 -1.76 15.24 -10.50
N VAL A 29 -1.54 14.81 -9.26
CA VAL A 29 -2.00 15.52 -8.06
C VAL A 29 -0.80 15.98 -7.26
N TYR A 30 -0.92 17.11 -6.55
CA TYR A 30 0.17 17.64 -5.73
C TYR A 30 -0.33 18.36 -4.48
N SER A 31 0.40 18.19 -3.39
CA SER A 31 0.25 18.98 -2.17
C SER A 31 0.98 20.32 -2.31
N GLU A 32 0.72 21.25 -1.42
CA GLU A 32 1.30 22.60 -1.45
C GLU A 32 2.84 22.58 -1.55
N CYS A 33 3.53 21.76 -0.77
CA CYS A 33 5.00 21.66 -0.81
C CYS A 33 5.53 21.02 -2.09
N ASP A 34 4.71 20.29 -2.83
CA ASP A 34 5.10 19.64 -4.08
C ASP A 34 4.76 20.42 -5.34
N ARG A 35 4.25 21.66 -5.21
CA ARG A 35 3.80 22.50 -6.34
C ARG A 35 4.83 22.60 -7.48
N CYS A 36 6.11 22.62 -7.16
CA CYS A 36 7.20 22.73 -8.12
C CYS A 36 7.95 21.38 -8.31
N ALA A 37 7.39 20.28 -7.81
CA ALA A 37 8.03 18.97 -7.95
C ALA A 37 8.03 18.48 -9.41
N PRO A 38 9.05 17.72 -9.83
CA PRO A 38 9.20 17.28 -11.23
C PRO A 38 8.01 16.55 -11.80
N HIS A 39 7.27 15.77 -11.00
CA HIS A 39 6.08 15.03 -11.47
C HIS A 39 4.93 15.98 -11.89
N VAL A 40 4.83 17.17 -11.27
CA VAL A 40 3.82 18.18 -11.59
C VAL A 40 4.05 18.77 -12.97
N THR A 41 5.31 19.07 -13.30
CA THR A 41 5.69 19.62 -14.62
C THR A 41 5.77 18.55 -15.70
N TYR A 42 5.90 17.29 -15.33
CA TYR A 42 5.98 16.18 -16.27
C TYR A 42 4.62 15.72 -16.81
N ALA A 43 3.56 15.86 -16.00
CA ALA A 43 2.19 15.49 -16.34
C ALA A 43 1.60 16.39 -17.44
N ASP A 44 0.60 15.90 -18.14
CA ASP A 44 -0.16 16.67 -19.13
C ASP A 44 -1.12 17.65 -18.42
N GLU A 45 -1.67 17.27 -17.25
CA GLU A 45 -2.47 18.11 -16.37
C GLU A 45 -2.04 17.90 -14.92
N ALA A 46 -2.21 18.91 -14.05
CA ALA A 46 -1.86 18.80 -12.64
C ALA A 46 -2.85 19.59 -11.75
N TYR A 47 -3.26 18.99 -10.63
CA TYR A 47 -4.26 19.52 -9.71
C TYR A 47 -3.74 19.57 -8.27
N ALA A 48 -3.96 20.73 -7.61
CA ALA A 48 -3.66 20.87 -6.20
C ALA A 48 -4.69 20.13 -5.34
N ILE A 49 -4.22 19.32 -4.39
CA ILE A 49 -5.07 18.53 -3.48
C ILE A 49 -4.98 18.95 -2.02
N GLY A 50 -4.38 20.10 -1.73
CA GLY A 50 -4.38 20.71 -0.40
C GLY A 50 -3.01 20.82 0.24
N ALA A 51 -3.01 20.85 1.58
CA ALA A 51 -1.84 21.12 2.40
C ALA A 51 -0.71 20.10 2.22
N SER A 52 0.47 20.45 2.73
CA SER A 52 1.67 19.61 2.63
C SER A 52 1.55 18.30 3.39
N GLU A 53 0.71 18.25 4.42
CA GLU A 53 0.49 17.06 5.23
C GLU A 53 -0.20 15.96 4.43
N PRO A 54 0.35 14.72 4.37
CA PRO A 54 -0.23 13.65 3.55
C PRO A 54 -1.68 13.31 3.88
N LYS A 55 -2.09 13.41 5.15
CA LYS A 55 -3.47 13.17 5.58
C LYS A 55 -4.46 14.16 4.99
N GLU A 56 -4.00 15.37 4.70
CA GLU A 56 -4.80 16.44 4.14
C GLU A 56 -4.69 16.56 2.62
N SER A 57 -3.91 15.67 1.99
CA SER A 57 -3.65 15.66 0.55
C SER A 57 -3.66 14.24 -0.01
N TYR A 58 -2.51 13.60 -0.15
CA TYR A 58 -2.34 12.28 -0.83
C TYR A 58 -3.09 11.12 -0.18
N LEU A 59 -3.47 11.21 1.11
CA LEU A 59 -4.26 10.20 1.82
C LEU A 59 -5.75 10.57 1.90
N SER A 60 -6.18 11.67 1.31
CA SER A 60 -7.58 12.06 1.22
C SER A 60 -8.23 11.42 -0.01
N VAL A 61 -9.02 10.39 0.21
CA VAL A 61 -9.78 9.68 -0.85
C VAL A 61 -10.69 10.64 -1.59
N ASP A 62 -11.43 11.49 -0.85
CA ASP A 62 -12.40 12.42 -1.43
C ASP A 62 -11.74 13.40 -2.40
N LYS A 63 -10.62 14.01 -2.03
CA LYS A 63 -9.90 14.97 -2.89
C LYS A 63 -9.34 14.30 -4.15
N ILE A 64 -8.88 13.06 -4.05
CA ILE A 64 -8.42 12.31 -5.22
C ILE A 64 -9.59 12.01 -6.16
N LEU A 65 -10.75 11.63 -5.63
CA LEU A 65 -11.95 11.36 -6.42
C LEU A 65 -12.52 12.64 -7.05
N GLU A 66 -12.51 13.78 -6.33
CA GLU A 66 -12.91 15.10 -6.88
C GLU A 66 -12.04 15.47 -8.09
N VAL A 67 -10.72 15.26 -8.01
CA VAL A 67 -9.84 15.48 -9.17
C VAL A 67 -10.13 14.49 -10.28
N ALA A 68 -10.35 13.22 -9.94
CA ALA A 68 -10.67 12.18 -10.93
C ALA A 68 -11.95 12.51 -11.72
N GLU A 69 -12.94 13.09 -11.07
CA GLU A 69 -14.18 13.56 -11.69
C GLU A 69 -13.94 14.82 -12.51
N SER A 70 -13.32 15.85 -11.92
CA SER A 70 -13.10 17.16 -12.56
C SER A 70 -12.22 17.06 -13.83
N ALA A 71 -11.22 16.21 -13.82
CA ALA A 71 -10.35 15.97 -14.96
C ALA A 71 -10.93 14.93 -15.95
N ASP A 72 -12.07 14.36 -15.65
CA ASP A 72 -12.72 13.27 -16.42
C ASP A 72 -11.75 12.14 -16.78
N VAL A 73 -11.09 11.58 -15.76
CA VAL A 73 -10.11 10.50 -15.99
C VAL A 73 -10.81 9.17 -16.20
N TRP A 74 -10.26 8.37 -17.08
CA TRP A 74 -10.69 6.99 -17.28
C TRP A 74 -10.23 6.05 -16.16
N ALA A 75 -9.00 6.26 -15.63
CA ALA A 75 -8.39 5.38 -14.65
C ALA A 75 -7.63 6.15 -13.58
N VAL A 76 -7.45 5.51 -12.42
CA VAL A 76 -6.63 5.99 -11.31
C VAL A 76 -5.55 4.96 -11.01
N HIS A 77 -4.28 5.38 -11.06
CA HIS A 77 -3.12 4.56 -10.70
C HIS A 77 -2.55 5.02 -9.35
N PRO A 78 -2.60 4.18 -8.30
CA PRO A 78 -2.17 4.58 -6.96
C PRO A 78 -0.65 4.58 -6.77
N GLY A 79 0.12 4.00 -7.68
CA GLY A 79 1.55 3.75 -7.48
C GLY A 79 1.81 2.74 -6.37
N TYR A 80 2.76 3.04 -5.49
CA TYR A 80 3.02 2.31 -4.24
C TYR A 80 2.99 3.27 -3.04
N GLY A 81 2.80 2.75 -1.81
CA GLY A 81 2.59 3.59 -0.62
C GLY A 81 1.26 4.35 -0.69
N PHE A 82 1.07 5.34 0.16
CA PHE A 82 -0.17 6.13 0.28
C PHE A 82 -1.43 5.24 0.25
N LEU A 83 -2.27 5.39 -0.76
CA LEU A 83 -3.54 4.68 -0.90
C LEU A 83 -3.44 3.36 -1.70
N SER A 84 -2.24 2.94 -2.13
CA SER A 84 -2.08 1.75 -2.99
C SER A 84 -2.52 0.44 -2.33
N GLU A 85 -2.44 0.37 -1.01
CA GLU A 85 -2.84 -0.80 -0.21
C GLU A 85 -4.18 -0.58 0.52
N ASN A 86 -4.93 0.44 0.11
CA ASN A 86 -6.24 0.76 0.69
C ASN A 86 -7.37 0.15 -0.18
N GLY A 87 -8.01 -0.91 0.32
CA GLY A 87 -9.11 -1.59 -0.37
C GLY A 87 -10.35 -0.70 -0.53
N GLU A 88 -10.64 0.18 0.45
CA GLU A 88 -11.77 1.12 0.38
C GLU A 88 -11.56 2.15 -0.73
N PHE A 89 -10.34 2.65 -0.89
CA PHE A 89 -9.98 3.52 -2.01
C PHE A 89 -10.20 2.84 -3.36
N ALA A 90 -9.73 1.60 -3.50
CA ALA A 90 -9.92 0.82 -4.72
C ALA A 90 -11.41 0.58 -5.03
N ALA A 91 -12.23 0.34 -4.01
CA ALA A 91 -13.68 0.21 -4.14
C ALA A 91 -14.33 1.55 -4.53
N SER A 92 -13.94 2.66 -3.91
CA SER A 92 -14.47 4.00 -4.17
C SER A 92 -14.18 4.47 -5.59
N VAL A 93 -12.96 4.25 -6.10
CA VAL A 93 -12.60 4.55 -7.50
C VAL A 93 -13.51 3.78 -8.47
N ARG A 94 -13.76 2.49 -8.22
CA ARG A 94 -14.65 1.67 -9.05
C ARG A 94 -16.11 2.10 -8.94
N ALA A 95 -16.57 2.44 -7.75
CA ALA A 95 -17.93 2.95 -7.52
C ALA A 95 -18.17 4.28 -8.25
N ALA A 96 -17.13 5.11 -8.40
CA ALA A 96 -17.16 6.33 -9.21
C ALA A 96 -17.09 6.06 -10.75
N GLY A 97 -17.19 4.80 -11.17
CA GLY A 97 -17.18 4.42 -12.58
C GLY A 97 -15.79 4.49 -13.26
N ARG A 98 -14.72 4.58 -12.48
CA ARG A 98 -13.34 4.68 -12.99
C ARG A 98 -12.59 3.35 -12.81
N VAL A 99 -11.60 3.10 -13.64
CA VAL A 99 -10.74 1.91 -13.50
C VAL A 99 -9.70 2.16 -12.42
N PHE A 100 -9.67 1.31 -11.39
CA PHE A 100 -8.55 1.27 -10.46
C PHE A 100 -7.43 0.40 -11.05
N VAL A 101 -6.26 0.97 -11.31
CA VAL A 101 -5.11 0.24 -11.84
C VAL A 101 -4.43 -0.51 -10.71
N GLY A 102 -4.89 -1.73 -10.48
CA GLY A 102 -4.44 -2.57 -9.37
C GLY A 102 -5.41 -3.72 -9.08
N PRO A 103 -5.15 -4.48 -8.00
CA PRO A 103 -5.98 -5.61 -7.59
C PRO A 103 -7.39 -5.18 -7.19
N SER A 104 -8.28 -6.16 -7.00
CA SER A 104 -9.61 -5.90 -6.41
C SER A 104 -9.48 -5.45 -4.94
N ALA A 105 -10.50 -4.74 -4.44
CA ALA A 105 -10.55 -4.33 -3.03
C ALA A 105 -10.40 -5.53 -2.09
N ASP A 106 -11.06 -6.65 -2.41
CA ASP A 106 -10.98 -7.89 -1.63
C ASP A 106 -9.57 -8.49 -1.65
N ALA A 107 -8.90 -8.47 -2.80
CA ALA A 107 -7.53 -8.96 -2.92
C ALA A 107 -6.55 -8.07 -2.11
N ILE A 108 -6.74 -6.75 -2.12
CA ILE A 108 -5.94 -5.82 -1.29
C ILE A 108 -6.17 -6.11 0.19
N ALA A 109 -7.43 -6.22 0.63
CA ALA A 109 -7.77 -6.50 2.01
C ALA A 109 -7.22 -7.85 2.49
N LEU A 110 -7.35 -8.90 1.66
CA LEU A 110 -6.85 -10.24 1.95
C LEU A 110 -5.32 -10.26 2.10
N MET A 111 -4.61 -9.64 1.16
CA MET A 111 -3.13 -9.64 1.13
C MET A 111 -2.52 -8.62 2.09
N GLY A 112 -3.28 -7.61 2.53
CA GLY A 112 -2.86 -6.66 3.56
C GLY A 112 -2.71 -7.28 4.96
N GLY A 113 -3.44 -8.36 5.25
CA GLY A 113 -3.33 -9.12 6.49
C GLY A 113 -2.20 -10.15 6.42
N LYS A 114 -1.12 -9.97 7.20
CA LYS A 114 0.07 -10.87 7.17
C LYS A 114 -0.28 -12.35 7.39
N VAL A 115 -1.20 -12.65 8.31
CA VAL A 115 -1.63 -14.02 8.62
C VAL A 115 -2.49 -14.58 7.50
N ALA A 116 -3.52 -13.84 7.08
CA ALA A 116 -4.42 -14.26 6.01
C ALA A 116 -3.69 -14.47 4.68
N ALA A 117 -2.76 -13.55 4.34
CA ALA A 117 -1.93 -13.68 3.15
C ALA A 117 -1.06 -14.94 3.19
N ARG A 118 -0.47 -15.25 4.37
CA ARG A 118 0.32 -16.47 4.57
C ARG A 118 -0.52 -17.74 4.42
N GLU A 119 -1.69 -17.78 5.05
CA GLU A 119 -2.62 -18.91 4.94
C GLU A 119 -3.02 -19.18 3.49
N LYS A 120 -3.31 -18.12 2.74
CA LYS A 120 -3.62 -18.22 1.31
C LYS A 120 -2.44 -18.72 0.48
N ALA A 121 -1.22 -18.25 0.78
CA ALA A 121 -0.01 -18.72 0.12
C ALA A 121 0.22 -20.22 0.37
N VAL A 122 0.09 -20.68 1.63
CA VAL A 122 0.18 -22.08 1.99
C VAL A 122 -0.87 -22.91 1.27
N ALA A 123 -2.14 -22.48 1.29
CA ALA A 123 -3.24 -23.16 0.60
C ALA A 123 -3.04 -23.24 -0.92
N ALA A 124 -2.33 -22.28 -1.51
CA ALA A 124 -1.97 -22.26 -2.93
C ALA A 124 -0.67 -23.05 -3.25
N GLY A 125 -0.05 -23.70 -2.27
CA GLY A 125 1.20 -24.45 -2.46
C GLY A 125 2.45 -23.55 -2.65
N VAL A 126 2.33 -22.25 -2.32
CA VAL A 126 3.47 -21.33 -2.39
C VAL A 126 4.37 -21.52 -1.17
N PRO A 127 5.68 -21.72 -1.33
CA PRO A 127 6.61 -21.82 -0.20
C PRO A 127 6.58 -20.55 0.65
N VAL A 128 6.48 -20.75 1.97
CA VAL A 128 6.49 -19.65 2.94
C VAL A 128 7.58 -19.85 3.99
N VAL A 129 8.11 -18.75 4.52
CA VAL A 129 9.04 -18.80 5.65
C VAL A 129 8.31 -19.38 6.88
N PRO A 130 8.92 -20.29 7.66
CA PRO A 130 8.33 -20.79 8.89
C PRO A 130 7.88 -19.67 9.84
N GLY A 131 6.81 -19.88 10.59
CA GLY A 131 6.26 -18.88 11.50
C GLY A 131 4.93 -19.31 12.10
N THR A 132 4.35 -18.48 12.98
CA THR A 132 3.04 -18.77 13.59
C THR A 132 1.92 -18.76 12.55
N GLY A 133 0.96 -19.66 12.68
CA GLY A 133 -0.25 -19.71 11.83
C GLY A 133 -1.30 -18.66 12.22
N ALA A 134 -1.16 -18.03 13.41
CA ALA A 134 -2.04 -17.01 13.92
C ALA A 134 -1.24 -15.95 14.69
N PRO A 135 -1.82 -14.75 14.93
CA PRO A 135 -1.25 -13.80 15.87
C PRO A 135 -1.06 -14.47 17.24
N VAL A 136 0.06 -14.17 17.88
CA VAL A 136 0.33 -14.65 19.25
C VAL A 136 -0.49 -13.79 20.21
N ASP A 137 -1.19 -14.43 21.15
CA ASP A 137 -1.94 -13.74 22.20
C ASP A 137 -0.97 -12.91 23.05
N PRO A 138 -1.23 -11.60 23.26
CA PRO A 138 -0.42 -10.78 24.17
C PRO A 138 -0.36 -11.28 25.60
N ALA A 139 -1.32 -12.11 26.03
CA ALA A 139 -1.39 -12.72 27.34
C ALA A 139 -0.65 -14.07 27.45
N ILE A 140 0.02 -14.52 26.38
CA ILE A 140 0.79 -15.78 26.37
C ILE A 140 1.84 -15.77 27.48
N SER A 141 1.98 -16.88 28.21
CA SER A 141 3.01 -17.01 29.23
C SER A 141 4.40 -17.09 28.60
N HIS A 142 5.43 -16.75 29.37
CA HIS A 142 6.82 -16.83 28.92
C HIS A 142 7.21 -18.24 28.45
N ASP A 143 6.82 -19.26 29.22
CA ASP A 143 7.12 -20.67 28.88
C ASP A 143 6.44 -21.12 27.58
N GLU A 144 5.18 -20.73 27.36
CA GLU A 144 4.46 -21.00 26.11
C GLU A 144 5.09 -20.26 24.94
N MET A 145 5.57 -19.02 25.15
CA MET A 145 6.27 -18.25 24.09
C MET A 145 7.59 -18.93 23.70
N ILE A 146 8.36 -19.42 24.68
CA ILE A 146 9.59 -20.19 24.45
C ILE A 146 9.29 -21.48 23.66
N ALA A 147 8.25 -22.22 24.08
CA ALA A 147 7.84 -23.43 23.39
C ALA A 147 7.45 -23.14 21.93
N LEU A 148 6.65 -22.12 21.68
CA LEU A 148 6.24 -21.70 20.35
C LEU A 148 7.45 -21.28 19.50
N ALA A 149 8.35 -20.45 20.04
CA ALA A 149 9.56 -20.02 19.36
C ALA A 149 10.47 -21.21 18.98
N SER A 150 10.56 -22.20 19.87
CA SER A 150 11.36 -23.42 19.62
C SER A 150 10.81 -24.27 18.48
N THR A 151 9.49 -24.23 18.22
CA THR A 151 8.90 -24.95 17.07
C THR A 151 9.25 -24.29 15.73
N ILE A 152 9.51 -22.98 15.73
CA ILE A 152 9.88 -22.21 14.53
C ILE A 152 11.38 -22.32 14.28
N GLY A 153 12.17 -22.29 15.34
CA GLY A 153 13.65 -22.29 15.31
C GLY A 153 14.22 -20.88 15.36
N TYR A 154 15.51 -20.81 15.73
CA TYR A 154 16.28 -19.58 15.83
C TYR A 154 17.29 -19.44 14.67
N PRO A 155 17.63 -18.22 14.24
CA PRO A 155 17.06 -16.94 14.67
C PRO A 155 15.63 -16.73 14.16
N LEU A 156 14.78 -16.05 14.93
CA LEU A 156 13.43 -15.70 14.52
C LEU A 156 13.18 -14.19 14.62
N LEU A 157 12.15 -13.72 13.90
CA LEU A 157 11.78 -12.33 13.87
C LEU A 157 10.35 -12.13 14.41
N VAL A 158 10.24 -11.50 15.56
CA VAL A 158 8.96 -11.07 16.12
C VAL A 158 8.50 -9.82 15.40
N LYS A 159 7.24 -9.80 14.94
CA LYS A 159 6.65 -8.68 14.19
C LYS A 159 5.35 -8.24 14.83
N ALA A 160 5.10 -6.93 14.89
CA ALA A 160 3.79 -6.42 15.25
C ALA A 160 2.73 -6.88 14.23
N VAL A 161 1.52 -7.18 14.72
CA VAL A 161 0.38 -7.59 13.88
C VAL A 161 0.02 -6.46 12.91
N ALA A 162 -0.10 -5.23 13.42
CA ALA A 162 -0.29 -4.03 12.63
C ALA A 162 1.03 -3.28 12.47
N GLY A 163 1.47 -3.02 11.25
CA GLY A 163 2.71 -2.29 10.97
C GLY A 163 3.34 -2.71 9.63
N GLY A 164 4.04 -1.78 9.02
CA GLY A 164 4.76 -1.93 7.75
C GLY A 164 6.11 -1.22 7.78
N GLY A 165 6.91 -1.37 6.71
CA GLY A 165 8.17 -0.63 6.57
C GLY A 165 9.26 -0.96 7.59
N GLY A 166 9.22 -2.15 8.20
CA GLY A 166 10.24 -2.58 9.17
C GLY A 166 10.04 -2.07 10.61
N LYS A 167 9.01 -1.30 10.86
CA LYS A 167 8.69 -0.82 12.22
C LYS A 167 8.02 -1.92 13.05
N GLY A 168 8.36 -2.00 14.36
CA GLY A 168 7.80 -3.01 15.27
C GLY A 168 8.31 -4.43 15.00
N MET A 169 9.57 -4.58 14.55
CA MET A 169 10.26 -5.86 14.41
C MET A 169 11.38 -6.00 15.44
N ARG A 170 11.53 -7.20 16.02
CA ARG A 170 12.61 -7.56 16.93
C ARG A 170 13.21 -8.90 16.51
N LEU A 171 14.52 -8.92 16.32
CA LEU A 171 15.29 -10.15 16.12
C LEU A 171 15.50 -10.85 17.45
N VAL A 172 15.26 -12.14 17.49
CA VAL A 172 15.52 -13.05 18.62
C VAL A 172 16.50 -14.08 18.11
N SER A 173 17.76 -14.00 18.56
CA SER A 173 18.84 -14.84 18.06
C SER A 173 18.92 -16.18 18.79
N ALA A 174 18.50 -16.23 20.05
CA ALA A 174 18.50 -17.41 20.89
C ALA A 174 17.37 -17.35 21.94
N MET A 175 17.10 -18.47 22.60
CA MET A 175 16.06 -18.59 23.63
C MET A 175 16.20 -17.56 24.76
N VAL A 176 17.40 -17.16 25.09
CA VAL A 176 17.69 -16.17 26.18
C VAL A 176 17.29 -14.74 25.81
N ASP A 177 16.93 -14.48 24.55
CA ASP A 177 16.56 -13.15 24.04
C ASP A 177 15.02 -12.95 24.05
N ILE A 178 14.26 -13.95 24.43
CA ILE A 178 12.80 -13.90 24.58
C ILE A 178 12.45 -13.34 25.95
#